data_dd3a210a3bd86b356a1cfe4d6639eda0
#
_entry.id   dd3a210a3bd86b356a1cfe4d6639eda0
#
_cell.length_a   1.000
_cell.length_b   1.000
_cell.length_c   1.000
_cell.angle_alpha   90.00
_cell.angle_beta   90.00
_cell.angle_gamma   90.00
#
_symmetry.space_group_name_H-M   'P 1'
#
loop_
_entity.id
_entity.type
_entity.pdbx_description
1 polymer ?
#
loop_
_entity_poly.entity_id
_entity_poly.type
_entity_poly.pdbx_seq_one_letter_code
_entity_poly.pdbx_strand_id
1 'polypeptide(L)'
;YATSNEILVENSKNGLYGISQTNDKQTYADFMVNINKTFKEVLSLQANLGASYSDMQQDVFSNEGPISDTKGIANVFNVFHLDNDKTKRSQSGYREQTQSIFASVELGYKSTYYLTLTGRTDWPSQLAGPNSVKSAFFYPSIGGSVILSELLPMPKQISFLKLRASYASVGLPFPRFLANPTYEWDQKAQKW
;
A
#
# COMPACT_ATOMS: atom_id res chain seq x y z
N TYR A 1 8.56 -10.57 -23.31
CA TYR A 1 9.79 -11.32 -23.62
C TYR A 1 9.65 -12.07 -24.96
N ALA A 2 10.76 -12.47 -25.54
CA ALA A 2 10.81 -13.22 -26.79
C ALA A 2 12.06 -14.12 -26.80
N THR A 3 11.91 -15.28 -27.40
CA THR A 3 13.03 -16.20 -27.68
C THR A 3 13.08 -16.55 -29.14
N SER A 4 14.29 -16.63 -29.69
CA SER A 4 14.50 -16.94 -31.12
C SER A 4 14.32 -18.44 -31.40
N ASN A 5 14.20 -18.77 -32.66
CA ASN A 5 14.15 -20.17 -33.14
C ASN A 5 15.52 -20.87 -33.15
N GLU A 6 16.59 -20.17 -32.82
CA GLU A 6 17.93 -20.78 -32.68
C GLU A 6 18.02 -21.65 -31.44
N ILE A 7 17.16 -21.38 -30.43
CA ILE A 7 17.02 -22.20 -29.22
C ILE A 7 15.78 -23.06 -29.42
N LEU A 8 15.93 -24.38 -29.42
CA LEU A 8 14.81 -25.31 -29.46
C LEU A 8 13.88 -25.05 -28.28
N VAL A 9 12.75 -24.41 -28.56
CA VAL A 9 11.69 -24.21 -27.57
C VAL A 9 10.69 -25.34 -27.75
N GLU A 10 10.36 -26.02 -26.67
CA GLU A 10 9.57 -27.25 -26.63
C GLU A 10 8.24 -27.18 -27.42
N ASN A 11 7.72 -26.00 -27.66
CA ASN A 11 6.39 -25.79 -28.24
C ASN A 11 6.34 -25.03 -29.56
N SER A 12 7.46 -24.56 -30.10
CA SER A 12 7.49 -23.87 -31.41
C SER A 12 8.86 -23.82 -32.03
N LYS A 13 8.90 -24.07 -33.33
CA LYS A 13 10.09 -23.89 -34.16
C LYS A 13 10.40 -22.44 -34.50
N ASN A 14 9.41 -21.56 -34.34
CA ASN A 14 9.49 -20.15 -34.72
C ASN A 14 9.76 -19.21 -33.54
N GLY A 15 9.83 -19.75 -32.31
CA GLY A 15 10.12 -18.99 -31.09
C GLY A 15 8.93 -18.80 -30.14
N LEU A 16 9.18 -18.18 -29.04
CA LEU A 16 8.20 -17.86 -27.99
C LEU A 16 8.11 -16.33 -27.80
N TYR A 17 6.92 -15.83 -27.67
CA TYR A 17 6.69 -14.41 -27.42
C TYR A 17 5.70 -14.20 -26.27
N GLY A 18 6.02 -13.28 -25.38
CA GLY A 18 5.14 -12.87 -24.29
C GLY A 18 5.16 -11.36 -24.10
N ILE A 19 3.98 -10.79 -23.97
CA ILE A 19 3.77 -9.38 -23.64
C ILE A 19 2.82 -9.28 -22.45
N SER A 20 3.19 -8.46 -21.47
CA SER A 20 2.33 -8.10 -20.34
C SER A 20 2.28 -6.59 -20.21
N GLN A 21 1.08 -6.08 -20.07
CA GLN A 21 0.84 -4.67 -19.81
C GLN A 21 0.18 -4.54 -18.44
N THR A 22 0.80 -3.77 -17.56
CA THR A 22 0.26 -3.41 -16.25
C THR A 22 -0.08 -1.93 -16.27
N ASN A 23 -1.29 -1.61 -15.87
CA ASN A 23 -1.77 -0.25 -15.71
C ASN A 23 -2.13 -0.03 -14.23
N ASP A 24 -1.35 0.83 -13.58
CA ASP A 24 -1.55 1.22 -12.17
C ASP A 24 -2.13 2.62 -12.12
N LYS A 25 -3.25 2.76 -11.44
CA LYS A 25 -3.88 4.06 -11.17
C LYS A 25 -4.02 4.25 -9.67
N GLN A 26 -3.46 5.34 -9.16
CA GLN A 26 -3.60 5.74 -7.77
C GLN A 26 -4.23 7.12 -7.68
N THR A 27 -5.26 7.22 -6.85
CA THR A 27 -5.89 8.48 -6.47
C THR A 27 -5.75 8.65 -4.96
N TYR A 28 -5.23 9.80 -4.54
CA TYR A 28 -5.11 10.16 -3.14
C TYR A 28 -5.68 11.56 -2.93
N ALA A 29 -6.44 11.71 -1.85
CA ALA A 29 -6.94 13.00 -1.40
C ALA A 29 -6.89 13.05 0.12
N ASP A 30 -6.53 14.20 0.66
CA ASP A 30 -6.55 14.45 2.09
C ASP A 30 -7.07 15.86 2.42
N PHE A 31 -7.59 15.97 3.62
CA PHE A 31 -8.01 17.23 4.22
C PHE A 31 -7.49 17.28 5.64
N MET A 32 -6.92 18.40 6.03
CA MET A 32 -6.37 18.57 7.37
C MET A 32 -6.65 19.97 7.94
N VAL A 33 -7.02 20.00 9.20
CA VAL A 33 -7.14 21.21 10.01
C VAL A 33 -6.04 21.22 11.05
N ASN A 34 -5.29 22.32 11.10
CA ASN A 34 -4.21 22.54 12.06
C ASN A 34 -4.59 23.65 13.01
N ILE A 35 -4.43 23.40 14.30
CA ILE A 35 -4.69 24.36 15.38
C ILE A 35 -3.39 24.52 16.17
N ASN A 36 -2.88 25.74 16.22
CA ASN A 36 -1.71 26.09 17.02
C ASN A 36 -2.08 27.23 17.96
N LYS A 37 -1.93 27.03 19.26
CA LYS A 37 -2.26 28.04 20.26
C LYS A 37 -1.30 27.98 21.44
N THR A 38 -0.85 29.14 21.89
CA THR A 38 -0.06 29.28 23.10
C THR A 38 -0.86 30.06 24.14
N PHE A 39 -0.95 29.51 25.35
CA PHE A 39 -1.67 30.10 26.46
C PHE A 39 -0.68 30.61 27.51
N LYS A 40 -0.75 31.88 27.82
CA LYS A 40 0.05 32.55 28.85
C LYS A 40 1.56 32.26 28.77
N GLU A 41 2.08 32.07 27.53
CA GLU A 41 3.49 31.74 27.24
C GLU A 41 4.05 30.48 27.93
N VAL A 42 3.18 29.74 28.64
CA VAL A 42 3.57 28.58 29.44
C VAL A 42 3.07 27.27 28.84
N LEU A 43 1.88 27.26 28.23
CA LEU A 43 1.27 26.08 27.67
C LEU A 43 1.11 26.25 26.15
N SER A 44 1.71 25.39 25.36
CA SER A 44 1.51 25.30 23.91
C SER A 44 0.63 24.11 23.58
N LEU A 45 -0.32 24.32 22.67
CA LEU A 45 -1.18 23.31 22.08
C LEU A 45 -0.97 23.30 20.57
N GLN A 46 -0.60 22.16 20.03
CA GLN A 46 -0.65 21.89 18.60
C GLN A 46 -1.61 20.73 18.40
N ALA A 47 -2.62 20.91 17.58
CA ALA A 47 -3.58 19.87 17.28
C ALA A 47 -3.81 19.79 15.77
N ASN A 48 -3.81 18.58 15.23
CA ASN A 48 -4.10 18.30 13.83
C ASN A 48 -5.25 17.29 13.79
N LEU A 49 -6.23 17.57 12.96
CA LEU A 49 -7.33 16.66 12.66
C LEU A 49 -7.44 16.55 11.14
N GLY A 50 -7.49 15.33 10.63
CA GLY A 50 -7.57 15.13 9.21
C GLY A 50 -8.30 13.86 8.82
N ALA A 51 -8.63 13.82 7.53
CA ALA A 51 -9.20 12.67 6.86
C ALA A 51 -8.46 12.45 5.55
N SER A 52 -8.26 11.20 5.15
CA SER A 52 -7.65 10.86 3.87
C SER A 52 -8.42 9.75 3.16
N TYR A 53 -8.34 9.77 1.85
CA TYR A 53 -8.88 8.78 0.94
C TYR A 53 -7.79 8.32 -0.01
N SER A 54 -7.64 7.02 -0.14
CA SER A 54 -6.71 6.38 -1.09
C SER A 54 -7.47 5.35 -1.89
N ASP A 55 -7.30 5.37 -3.21
CA ASP A 55 -7.87 4.41 -4.16
C ASP A 55 -6.76 3.94 -5.09
N MET A 56 -6.47 2.66 -5.09
CA MET A 56 -5.47 2.02 -5.92
C MET A 56 -6.13 0.97 -6.80
N GLN A 57 -5.95 1.09 -8.10
CA GLN A 57 -6.44 0.15 -9.10
C GLN A 57 -5.27 -0.35 -9.93
N GLN A 58 -5.21 -1.65 -10.14
CA GLN A 58 -4.26 -2.29 -11.04
C GLN A 58 -5.05 -3.14 -12.04
N ASP A 59 -4.73 -2.98 -13.31
CA ASP A 59 -5.22 -3.82 -14.40
C ASP A 59 -4.02 -4.44 -15.11
N VAL A 60 -4.00 -5.76 -15.21
CA VAL A 60 -2.95 -6.54 -15.86
C VAL A 60 -3.55 -7.29 -17.03
N PHE A 61 -2.98 -7.11 -18.20
CA PHE A 61 -3.32 -7.83 -19.40
C PHE A 61 -2.07 -8.53 -19.94
N SER A 62 -2.18 -9.83 -20.23
CA SER A 62 -1.03 -10.62 -20.66
C SER A 62 -1.40 -11.60 -21.76
N ASN A 63 -0.54 -11.69 -22.76
CA ASN A 63 -0.54 -12.72 -23.81
C ASN A 63 0.83 -13.37 -23.86
N GLU A 64 0.87 -14.69 -23.81
CA GLU A 64 2.09 -15.46 -23.85
C GLU A 64 1.86 -16.75 -24.63
N GLY A 65 2.70 -17.03 -25.61
CA GLY A 65 2.60 -18.27 -26.37
C GLY A 65 3.68 -18.45 -27.40
N PRO A 66 3.70 -19.66 -28.01
CA PRO A 66 4.58 -19.96 -29.14
C PRO A 66 4.12 -19.21 -30.40
N ILE A 67 5.07 -18.85 -31.24
CA ILE A 67 4.78 -18.35 -32.58
C ILE A 67 4.27 -19.50 -33.42
N SER A 68 3.17 -19.29 -34.12
CA SER A 68 2.51 -20.30 -34.96
C SER A 68 3.45 -20.85 -36.04
N ASP A 69 3.47 -22.16 -36.19
CA ASP A 69 4.27 -22.84 -37.23
C ASP A 69 3.69 -22.64 -38.62
N THR A 70 2.40 -22.30 -38.73
CA THR A 70 1.68 -22.16 -40.03
C THR A 70 1.46 -20.71 -40.45
N LYS A 71 1.25 -19.80 -39.49
CA LYS A 71 0.94 -18.39 -39.75
C LYS A 71 2.05 -17.45 -39.26
N GLY A 72 2.91 -17.92 -38.37
CA GLY A 72 4.00 -17.16 -37.84
C GLY A 72 5.21 -17.10 -38.75
N ILE A 73 5.95 -16.01 -38.62
CA ILE A 73 7.25 -15.86 -39.29
C ILE A 73 8.30 -15.99 -38.17
N ALA A 74 9.31 -16.83 -38.41
CA ALA A 74 10.39 -17.06 -37.45
C ALA A 74 11.06 -15.74 -37.03
N ASN A 75 11.24 -15.56 -35.74
CA ASN A 75 11.85 -14.36 -35.11
C ASN A 75 11.08 -13.04 -35.37
N VAL A 76 9.83 -13.09 -35.82
CA VAL A 76 8.96 -11.92 -35.87
C VAL A 76 8.02 -11.96 -34.68
N PHE A 77 8.39 -11.22 -33.61
CA PHE A 77 7.72 -11.22 -32.32
C PHE A 77 6.56 -10.26 -32.32
N ASN A 78 5.36 -10.81 -32.52
CA ASN A 78 4.11 -10.05 -32.57
C ASN A 78 2.94 -10.91 -32.06
N VAL A 79 1.95 -10.29 -31.40
CA VAL A 79 0.73 -10.98 -30.91
C VAL A 79 -0.06 -11.66 -32.03
N PHE A 80 -0.05 -11.12 -33.26
CA PHE A 80 -0.77 -11.70 -34.40
C PHE A 80 -0.16 -12.99 -34.91
N HIS A 81 1.12 -13.23 -34.60
CA HIS A 81 1.84 -14.45 -35.00
C HIS A 81 1.77 -15.56 -33.97
N LEU A 82 1.14 -15.32 -32.83
CA LEU A 82 0.97 -16.33 -31.78
C LEU A 82 0.02 -17.43 -32.24
N ASP A 83 0.31 -18.66 -31.81
CA ASP A 83 -0.58 -19.81 -31.98
C ASP A 83 -1.83 -19.63 -31.13
N ASN A 84 -3.01 -19.62 -31.76
CA ASN A 84 -4.27 -19.34 -31.08
C ASN A 84 -4.63 -20.38 -30.03
N ASP A 85 -4.28 -21.62 -30.23
CA ASP A 85 -4.67 -22.74 -29.37
C ASP A 85 -3.71 -22.92 -28.21
N LYS A 86 -2.45 -22.49 -28.38
CA LYS A 86 -1.40 -22.61 -27.37
C LYS A 86 -1.10 -21.31 -26.60
N THR A 87 -1.70 -20.21 -27.01
CA THR A 87 -1.48 -18.92 -26.37
C THR A 87 -2.29 -18.81 -25.07
N LYS A 88 -1.59 -18.55 -23.97
CA LYS A 88 -2.18 -18.19 -22.69
C LYS A 88 -2.55 -16.71 -22.72
N ARG A 89 -3.83 -16.44 -22.53
CA ARG A 89 -4.36 -15.07 -22.40
C ARG A 89 -4.88 -14.91 -20.98
N SER A 90 -4.45 -13.85 -20.30
CA SER A 90 -4.96 -13.56 -18.98
C SER A 90 -5.27 -12.09 -18.84
N GLN A 91 -6.34 -11.81 -18.11
CA GLN A 91 -6.70 -10.50 -17.63
C GLN A 91 -6.99 -10.62 -16.14
N SER A 92 -6.29 -9.84 -15.36
CA SER A 92 -6.45 -9.80 -13.92
C SER A 92 -6.33 -8.36 -13.43
N GLY A 93 -6.76 -8.12 -12.22
CA GLY A 93 -6.63 -6.80 -11.62
C GLY A 93 -7.24 -6.78 -10.24
N TYR A 94 -7.07 -5.65 -9.58
CA TYR A 94 -7.68 -5.41 -8.29
C TYR A 94 -7.94 -3.92 -8.08
N ARG A 95 -8.82 -3.63 -7.15
CA ARG A 95 -9.03 -2.29 -6.64
C ARG A 95 -9.05 -2.33 -5.12
N GLU A 96 -8.30 -1.44 -4.51
CA GLU A 96 -8.22 -1.26 -3.07
C GLU A 96 -8.54 0.17 -2.73
N GLN A 97 -9.40 0.36 -1.73
CA GLN A 97 -9.73 1.66 -1.19
C GLN A 97 -9.46 1.67 0.31
N THR A 98 -8.93 2.78 0.80
CA THR A 98 -8.78 3.01 2.22
C THR A 98 -9.27 4.42 2.54
N GLN A 99 -10.18 4.51 3.49
CA GLN A 99 -10.60 5.76 4.10
C GLN A 99 -9.98 5.85 5.49
N SER A 100 -9.58 7.04 5.89
CA SER A 100 -8.92 7.21 7.17
C SER A 100 -9.32 8.53 7.82
N ILE A 101 -9.42 8.49 9.15
CA ILE A 101 -9.52 9.68 10.00
C ILE A 101 -8.35 9.62 10.98
N PHE A 102 -7.67 10.74 11.15
CA PHE A 102 -6.54 10.83 12.07
C PHE A 102 -6.56 12.13 12.86
N ALA A 103 -6.03 12.04 14.07
CA ALA A 103 -5.84 13.19 14.94
C ALA A 103 -4.49 13.09 15.64
N SER A 104 -3.85 14.22 15.88
CA SER A 104 -2.69 14.33 16.75
C SER A 104 -2.82 15.58 17.62
N VAL A 105 -2.40 15.44 18.87
CA VAL A 105 -2.35 16.54 19.83
C VAL A 105 -0.99 16.51 20.49
N GLU A 106 -0.30 17.65 20.45
CA GLU A 106 0.91 17.87 21.22
C GLU A 106 0.68 19.00 22.23
N LEU A 107 0.93 18.70 23.49
CA LEU A 107 0.90 19.64 24.59
C LEU A 107 2.34 19.92 25.03
N GLY A 108 2.75 21.18 24.97
CA GLY A 108 4.04 21.63 25.50
C GLY A 108 3.85 22.47 26.75
N TYR A 109 4.60 22.19 27.79
CA TYR A 109 4.59 22.94 29.04
C TYR A 109 5.97 23.56 29.34
N LYS A 110 6.01 24.87 29.51
CA LYS A 110 7.23 25.66 29.75
C LYS A 110 8.34 25.42 28.73
N SER A 111 7.98 25.08 27.49
CA SER A 111 8.94 24.71 26.44
C SER A 111 9.91 23.59 26.84
N THR A 112 9.66 22.88 27.92
CA THR A 112 10.53 21.86 28.52
C THR A 112 9.91 20.47 28.42
N TYR A 113 8.61 20.34 28.73
CA TYR A 113 7.90 19.08 28.74
C TYR A 113 6.93 19.00 27.55
N TYR A 114 6.88 17.87 26.89
CA TYR A 114 5.97 17.65 25.76
C TYR A 114 5.28 16.31 25.91
N LEU A 115 3.97 16.31 25.69
CA LEU A 115 3.12 15.12 25.62
C LEU A 115 2.48 15.09 24.23
N THR A 116 2.67 14.01 23.48
CA THR A 116 2.09 13.82 22.17
C THR A 116 1.14 12.63 22.22
N LEU A 117 -0.09 12.85 21.75
CA LEU A 117 -1.11 11.82 21.59
C LEU A 117 -1.49 11.76 20.12
N THR A 118 -1.52 10.58 19.53
CA THR A 118 -2.01 10.40 18.18
C THR A 118 -2.98 9.24 18.09
N GLY A 119 -3.92 9.35 17.17
CA GLY A 119 -4.84 8.28 16.84
C GLY A 119 -5.18 8.32 15.36
N ARG A 120 -5.25 7.15 14.74
CA ARG A 120 -5.70 6.99 13.36
C ARG A 120 -6.63 5.79 13.29
N THR A 121 -7.70 5.96 12.54
CA THR A 121 -8.62 4.86 12.20
C THR A 121 -8.66 4.72 10.69
N ASP A 122 -8.39 3.51 10.20
CA ASP A 122 -8.43 3.16 8.78
C ASP A 122 -9.55 2.17 8.52
N TRP A 123 -10.31 2.41 7.45
CA TRP A 123 -11.33 1.53 6.90
C TRP A 123 -10.87 1.01 5.52
N PRO A 124 -10.03 -0.03 5.48
CA PRO A 124 -9.60 -0.61 4.22
C PRO A 124 -10.69 -1.48 3.62
N SER A 125 -10.84 -1.45 2.29
CA SER A 125 -11.83 -2.25 1.56
C SER A 125 -11.63 -3.76 1.72
N GLN A 126 -10.42 -4.23 2.07
CA GLN A 126 -10.15 -5.63 2.37
C GLN A 126 -10.98 -6.16 3.56
N LEU A 127 -11.42 -5.26 4.45
CA LEU A 127 -12.29 -5.59 5.58
C LEU A 127 -13.78 -5.44 5.25
N ALA A 128 -14.13 -4.94 4.08
CA ALA A 128 -15.51 -4.76 3.67
C ALA A 128 -16.09 -6.10 3.19
N GLY A 129 -16.89 -6.74 4.03
CA GLY A 129 -17.56 -7.98 3.65
C GLY A 129 -18.42 -8.56 4.78
N PRO A 130 -19.42 -9.40 4.44
CA PRO A 130 -20.34 -9.94 5.42
C PRO A 130 -19.69 -10.86 6.46
N ASN A 131 -18.52 -11.42 6.13
CA ASN A 131 -17.77 -12.32 7.02
C ASN A 131 -16.64 -11.60 7.77
N SER A 132 -16.55 -10.29 7.65
CA SER A 132 -15.50 -9.52 8.30
C SER A 132 -15.86 -9.26 9.77
N VAL A 133 -14.99 -9.70 10.68
CA VAL A 133 -15.17 -9.49 12.14
C VAL A 133 -14.85 -8.04 12.54
N LYS A 134 -14.00 -7.36 11.78
CA LYS A 134 -13.61 -5.96 12.00
C LYS A 134 -13.73 -5.19 10.71
N SER A 135 -14.32 -4.01 10.78
CA SER A 135 -14.44 -3.10 9.64
C SER A 135 -13.36 -2.01 9.63
N ALA A 136 -12.62 -1.84 10.71
CA ALA A 136 -11.62 -0.79 10.87
C ALA A 136 -10.46 -1.21 11.76
N PHE A 137 -9.32 -0.56 11.54
CA PHE A 137 -8.15 -0.63 12.43
C PHE A 137 -7.95 0.71 13.11
N PHE A 138 -7.71 0.68 14.42
CA PHE A 138 -7.35 1.86 15.20
C PHE A 138 -5.91 1.77 15.66
N TYR A 139 -5.16 2.84 15.43
CA TYR A 139 -3.73 2.96 15.72
C TYR A 139 -3.49 4.10 16.72
N PRO A 140 -3.50 3.84 18.01
CA PRO A 140 -3.16 4.84 19.02
C PRO A 140 -1.65 4.94 19.21
N SER A 141 -1.17 6.14 19.53
CA SER A 141 0.16 6.31 20.09
C SER A 141 0.17 7.38 21.19
N ILE A 142 1.11 7.22 22.12
CA ILE A 142 1.42 8.18 23.17
C ILE A 142 2.93 8.37 23.24
N GLY A 143 3.37 9.60 23.31
CA GLY A 143 4.78 9.95 23.43
C GLY A 143 4.98 11.06 24.45
N GLY A 144 6.04 10.96 25.22
CA GLY A 144 6.47 12.02 26.13
C GLY A 144 7.92 12.41 25.86
N SER A 145 8.24 13.68 26.02
CA SER A 145 9.64 14.13 25.96
C SER A 145 9.92 15.27 26.94
N VAL A 146 11.15 15.33 27.39
CA VAL A 146 11.64 16.36 28.31
C VAL A 146 12.99 16.89 27.82
N ILE A 147 13.13 18.21 27.83
CA ILE A 147 14.41 18.88 27.53
C ILE A 147 15.19 19.02 28.82
N LEU A 148 16.14 18.11 29.00
CA LEU A 148 16.94 18.05 30.23
C LEU A 148 17.91 19.22 30.35
N SER A 149 18.37 19.79 29.24
CA SER A 149 19.23 20.97 29.23
C SER A 149 18.57 22.23 29.79
N GLU A 150 17.23 22.27 29.88
CA GLU A 150 16.49 23.37 30.53
C GLU A 150 16.28 23.13 32.02
N LEU A 151 16.48 21.89 32.49
CA LEU A 151 16.23 21.51 33.88
C LEU A 151 17.51 21.36 34.70
N LEU A 152 18.59 21.00 34.06
CA LEU A 152 19.87 20.65 34.71
C LEU A 152 20.99 21.54 34.20
N PRO A 153 21.92 21.97 35.09
CA PRO A 153 23.10 22.66 34.65
C PRO A 153 23.97 21.69 33.81
N MET A 154 24.18 22.04 32.53
CA MET A 154 24.92 21.21 31.59
C MET A 154 26.38 21.64 31.51
N PRO A 155 27.31 20.68 31.31
CA PRO A 155 28.70 21.00 30.96
C PRO A 155 28.73 21.79 29.63
N LYS A 156 29.75 22.66 29.46
CA LYS A 156 29.90 23.52 28.27
C LYS A 156 29.91 22.77 26.93
N GLN A 157 30.24 21.46 26.96
CA GLN A 157 30.30 20.59 25.82
C GLN A 157 28.94 20.08 25.36
N ILE A 158 27.87 20.16 26.21
CA ILE A 158 26.53 19.71 25.92
C ILE A 158 25.62 20.93 25.84
N SER A 159 25.30 21.35 24.61
CA SER A 159 24.43 22.51 24.37
C SER A 159 22.94 22.16 24.41
N PHE A 160 22.59 20.89 24.18
CA PHE A 160 21.20 20.43 24.16
C PHE A 160 21.10 18.96 24.54
N LEU A 161 20.18 18.63 25.44
CA LEU A 161 19.88 17.24 25.83
C LEU A 161 18.36 17.07 25.96
N LYS A 162 17.79 16.18 25.16
CA LYS A 162 16.36 15.83 25.19
C LYS A 162 16.20 14.32 25.36
N LEU A 163 15.39 13.93 26.33
CA LEU A 163 14.93 12.55 26.51
C LEU A 163 13.54 12.39 25.89
N ARG A 164 13.31 11.26 25.17
CA ARG A 164 12.00 10.93 24.60
C ARG A 164 11.68 9.46 24.83
N ALA A 165 10.41 9.19 25.15
CA ALA A 165 9.86 7.84 25.19
C ALA A 165 8.50 7.85 24.49
N SER A 166 8.18 6.78 23.76
CA SER A 166 6.88 6.64 23.09
C SER A 166 6.45 5.19 23.02
N TYR A 167 5.15 5.00 22.97
CA TYR A 167 4.50 3.72 22.73
C TYR A 167 3.45 3.89 21.62
N ALA A 168 3.42 2.94 20.68
CA ALA A 168 2.44 2.93 19.61
C ALA A 168 1.95 1.49 19.37
N SER A 169 0.67 1.37 19.06
CA SER A 169 0.08 0.12 18.59
C SER A 169 -0.24 0.25 17.11
N VAL A 170 0.24 -0.69 16.31
CA VAL A 170 0.02 -0.73 14.87
C VAL A 170 -0.57 -2.06 14.46
N GLY A 171 -1.36 -2.07 13.39
CA GLY A 171 -1.89 -3.27 12.79
C GLY A 171 -1.66 -3.24 11.28
N LEU A 172 -1.63 -4.41 10.66
CA LEU A 172 -1.57 -4.55 9.21
C LEU A 172 -2.86 -5.21 8.73
N PRO A 173 -3.43 -4.75 7.60
CA PRO A 173 -4.52 -5.46 6.97
C PRO A 173 -4.03 -6.82 6.49
N PHE A 174 -4.90 -7.81 6.51
CA PHE A 174 -4.61 -9.11 5.93
C PHE A 174 -4.66 -9.05 4.39
N PRO A 175 -4.16 -10.10 3.69
CA PRO A 175 -4.16 -10.16 2.22
C PRO A 175 -5.55 -9.95 1.63
N ARG A 176 -5.59 -9.42 0.40
CA ARG A 176 -6.82 -9.22 -0.37
C ARG A 176 -7.64 -10.49 -0.46
N PHE A 177 -8.96 -10.34 -0.53
CA PHE A 177 -9.95 -11.43 -0.71
C PHE A 177 -10.02 -12.45 0.42
N LEU A 178 -9.24 -12.31 1.50
CA LEU A 178 -9.30 -13.25 2.61
C LEU A 178 -10.64 -13.18 3.37
N ALA A 179 -11.20 -11.97 3.50
CA ALA A 179 -12.52 -11.79 4.12
C ALA A 179 -13.67 -12.20 3.18
N ASN A 180 -13.44 -12.17 1.88
CA ASN A 180 -14.39 -12.56 0.84
C ASN A 180 -13.68 -13.53 -0.11
N PRO A 181 -13.62 -14.82 0.20
CA PRO A 181 -12.92 -15.79 -0.62
C PRO A 181 -13.52 -15.85 -2.03
N THR A 182 -12.63 -15.86 -3.02
CA THR A 182 -12.97 -16.09 -4.41
C THR A 182 -12.80 -17.57 -4.74
N TYR A 183 -13.62 -18.06 -5.65
CA TYR A 183 -13.56 -19.44 -6.12
C TYR A 183 -13.07 -19.44 -7.57
N GLU A 184 -12.19 -20.35 -7.91
CA GLU A 184 -11.82 -20.62 -9.30
C GLU A 184 -12.68 -21.76 -9.83
N TRP A 185 -13.12 -21.61 -11.10
CA TRP A 185 -13.80 -22.67 -11.80
C TRP A 185 -12.79 -23.77 -12.21
N ASP A 186 -12.95 -24.96 -11.67
CA ASP A 186 -12.16 -26.12 -12.09
C ASP A 186 -12.71 -26.66 -13.43
N GLN A 187 -12.02 -26.33 -14.51
CA GLN A 187 -12.41 -26.76 -15.87
C GLN A 187 -12.41 -28.30 -16.02
N LYS A 188 -11.55 -29.00 -15.29
CA LYS A 188 -11.48 -30.46 -15.36
C LYS A 188 -12.59 -31.13 -14.57
N ALA A 189 -12.89 -30.61 -13.40
CA ALA A 189 -13.96 -31.13 -12.53
C ALA A 189 -15.33 -30.55 -12.83
N GLN A 190 -15.42 -29.50 -13.67
CA GLN A 190 -16.62 -28.74 -13.97
C GLN A 190 -17.43 -28.31 -12.73
N LYS A 191 -16.71 -27.86 -11.70
CA LYS A 191 -17.26 -27.41 -10.42
C LYS A 191 -16.47 -26.21 -9.87
N TRP A 192 -17.13 -25.49 -8.96
CA TRP A 192 -16.53 -24.40 -8.18
C TRP A 192 -15.74 -24.94 -6.98
#